data_d9be8bcb2081b762cac731afd90c7c12
#
_entry.id   d9be8bcb2081b762cac731afd90c7c12
#
_cell.length_a   1.000
_cell.length_b   1.000
_cell.length_c   1.000
_cell.angle_alpha   90.00
_cell.angle_beta   90.00
_cell.angle_gamma   90.00
#
_symmetry.space_group_name_H-M   'P 1'
#
loop_
_entity.id
_entity.type
_entity.pdbx_description
1 polymer ?
#
loop_
_entity_poly.entity_id
_entity_poly.type
_entity_poly.pdbx_seq_one_letter_code
_entity_poly.pdbx_strand_id
1 'polypeptide(L)'
;MNIVNAGSRYIVYGEDVQTYKTLPIGTFDVCFNKMTGFFLTKRNDITVIEDKIYGDQQRRIDKVIGGYSTMNRNFGVLLSGEKGIGKSLFVRLLAREAVEKYNIPVILVTQAIPGLPDFISSIDQDIMVIFDEFEKVFCKQEDWNPQDDLLTLFDGMDGGHKLFVVTCNDLSKVNSYMLNRPGRFHYHFSLVAPTQDEVREYLTDKIKPEYHHYINDVVVLAGTFDMPYDFLRAIAFEVNRGYSLKETLNDLNITRTDRVKFDIKAYRKNGEVYEAWSVTLDLSDHDSKWVRVHNYESKREIGITFYPTLAHMVGGEYIINERISMPRFDEDDFWELPEDKRQAAADAENNNPIERIILKKCPEYGPARYAV
;
A
#
# COMPACT_ATOMS: atom_id res chain seq x y z
N MET A 1 -13.42 -51.01 9.46
CA MET A 1 -11.96 -50.97 9.24
C MET A 1 -11.71 -50.82 7.74
N ASN A 2 -11.03 -49.78 7.35
CA ASN A 2 -10.65 -49.46 5.95
C ASN A 2 -9.14 -49.56 5.80
N ILE A 3 -8.65 -50.16 4.72
CA ILE A 3 -7.24 -50.25 4.40
C ILE A 3 -6.99 -49.48 3.12
N VAL A 4 -6.17 -48.42 3.22
CA VAL A 4 -5.77 -47.61 2.09
C VAL A 4 -4.35 -47.98 1.67
N ASN A 5 -4.19 -48.34 0.40
CA ASN A 5 -2.87 -48.60 -0.18
C ASN A 5 -2.34 -47.32 -0.84
N ALA A 6 -1.17 -46.89 -0.40
CA ALA A 6 -0.43 -45.79 -1.00
C ALA A 6 0.95 -46.29 -1.44
N GLY A 7 1.04 -46.79 -2.68
CA GLY A 7 2.23 -47.43 -3.22
C GLY A 7 2.56 -48.72 -2.52
N SER A 8 3.68 -48.79 -1.80
CA SER A 8 4.08 -49.97 -1.02
C SER A 8 3.56 -49.97 0.42
N ARG A 9 2.80 -48.93 0.82
CA ARG A 9 2.33 -48.78 2.21
C ARG A 9 0.83 -49.06 2.30
N TYR A 10 0.45 -49.88 3.28
CA TYR A 10 -0.94 -50.15 3.64
C TYR A 10 -1.24 -49.50 5.00
N ILE A 11 -2.13 -48.53 5.00
CA ILE A 11 -2.50 -47.78 6.21
C ILE A 11 -3.90 -48.23 6.62
N VAL A 12 -4.06 -48.65 7.88
CA VAL A 12 -5.33 -49.09 8.44
C VAL A 12 -6.03 -47.91 9.11
N TYR A 13 -7.26 -47.65 8.71
CA TYR A 13 -8.12 -46.59 9.24
C TYR A 13 -9.38 -47.16 9.90
N GLY A 14 -10.06 -46.35 10.68
CA GLY A 14 -11.40 -46.64 11.20
C GLY A 14 -12.47 -46.72 10.09
N GLU A 15 -13.73 -46.68 10.47
CA GLU A 15 -14.88 -46.75 9.53
C GLU A 15 -15.22 -45.43 8.90
N ASP A 16 -14.69 -44.33 9.42
CA ASP A 16 -14.92 -42.93 9.04
C ASP A 16 -14.05 -42.43 7.87
N VAL A 17 -13.25 -43.32 7.25
CA VAL A 17 -12.41 -42.99 6.10
C VAL A 17 -13.27 -42.77 4.85
N GLN A 18 -13.15 -41.63 4.26
CA GLN A 18 -13.74 -41.29 2.97
C GLN A 18 -12.65 -41.11 1.91
N THR A 19 -12.89 -41.57 0.70
CA THR A 19 -12.01 -41.41 -0.45
C THR A 19 -12.67 -40.53 -1.47
N TYR A 20 -11.91 -39.57 -1.99
CA TYR A 20 -12.36 -38.63 -3.03
C TYR A 20 -11.46 -38.79 -4.27
N LYS A 21 -12.05 -38.66 -5.45
CA LYS A 21 -11.28 -38.61 -6.72
C LYS A 21 -10.61 -37.26 -6.94
N THR A 22 -11.23 -36.21 -6.42
CA THR A 22 -10.76 -34.83 -6.48
C THR A 22 -10.86 -34.20 -5.09
N LEU A 23 -10.03 -33.19 -4.82
CA LEU A 23 -10.11 -32.43 -3.57
C LEU A 23 -11.50 -31.76 -3.48
N PRO A 24 -12.26 -31.95 -2.38
CA PRO A 24 -13.54 -31.28 -2.20
C PRO A 24 -13.43 -29.76 -2.26
N ILE A 25 -14.51 -29.09 -2.63
CA ILE A 25 -14.59 -27.62 -2.60
C ILE A 25 -14.46 -27.14 -1.17
N GLY A 26 -13.68 -26.09 -0.95
CA GLY A 26 -13.41 -25.48 0.33
C GLY A 26 -11.97 -24.95 0.44
N THR A 27 -11.60 -24.60 1.67
CA THR A 27 -10.28 -24.05 1.97
C THR A 27 -9.44 -25.04 2.78
N PHE A 28 -8.16 -25.15 2.43
CA PHE A 28 -7.23 -26.10 3.04
C PHE A 28 -5.90 -25.42 3.37
N ASP A 29 -5.27 -25.88 4.45
CA ASP A 29 -3.87 -25.55 4.78
C ASP A 29 -2.95 -26.68 4.34
N VAL A 30 -1.79 -26.33 3.76
CA VAL A 30 -0.72 -27.30 3.55
C VAL A 30 -0.02 -27.57 4.87
N CYS A 31 0.05 -28.83 5.24
CA CYS A 31 0.75 -29.31 6.43
C CYS A 31 1.84 -30.33 6.04
N PHE A 32 2.86 -30.43 6.87
CA PHE A 32 3.93 -31.41 6.71
C PHE A 32 4.27 -32.09 8.05
N ASN A 33 4.43 -33.38 7.98
CA ASN A 33 4.94 -34.17 9.11
C ASN A 33 6.07 -35.09 8.60
N LYS A 34 7.18 -35.13 9.32
CA LYS A 34 8.35 -35.95 8.93
C LYS A 34 8.03 -37.42 8.72
N MET A 35 7.00 -37.95 9.40
CA MET A 35 6.62 -39.38 9.31
C MET A 35 5.64 -39.66 8.15
N THR A 36 4.72 -38.75 7.89
CA THR A 36 3.64 -38.94 6.89
C THR A 36 3.85 -38.15 5.60
N GLY A 37 4.77 -37.20 5.59
CA GLY A 37 4.98 -36.27 4.45
C GLY A 37 3.96 -35.15 4.45
N PHE A 38 3.67 -34.61 3.24
CA PHE A 38 2.70 -33.55 3.03
C PHE A 38 1.26 -34.10 3.10
N PHE A 39 0.37 -33.26 3.64
CA PHE A 39 -1.07 -33.49 3.65
C PHE A 39 -1.81 -32.16 3.70
N LEU A 40 -3.11 -32.19 3.42
CA LEU A 40 -3.99 -31.03 3.50
C LEU A 40 -4.92 -31.17 4.71
N THR A 41 -5.07 -30.07 5.46
CA THR A 41 -6.04 -29.98 6.55
C THR A 41 -7.14 -29.00 6.16
N LYS A 42 -8.40 -29.46 6.19
CA LYS A 42 -9.55 -28.59 5.92
C LYS A 42 -9.67 -27.53 7.03
N ARG A 43 -9.84 -26.30 6.63
CA ARG A 43 -10.11 -25.17 7.53
C ARG A 43 -11.48 -24.56 7.24
N ASN A 44 -11.92 -23.65 8.09
CA ASN A 44 -13.11 -22.85 7.78
C ASN A 44 -12.86 -22.02 6.54
N ASP A 45 -13.88 -21.87 5.71
CA ASP A 45 -13.78 -21.09 4.49
C ASP A 45 -13.48 -19.62 4.80
N ILE A 46 -12.79 -18.99 3.86
CA ILE A 46 -12.36 -17.60 4.01
C ILE A 46 -13.59 -16.70 3.94
N THR A 47 -13.90 -16.04 5.05
CA THR A 47 -15.02 -15.10 5.15
C THR A 47 -14.55 -13.67 4.89
N VAL A 48 -15.38 -12.92 4.19
CA VAL A 48 -15.23 -11.47 4.00
C VAL A 48 -16.21 -10.79 4.95
N ILE A 49 -15.68 -9.99 5.87
CA ILE A 49 -16.47 -9.32 6.92
C ILE A 49 -16.94 -7.94 6.43
N GLU A 50 -16.25 -7.39 5.45
CA GLU A 50 -16.54 -6.08 4.90
C GLU A 50 -17.84 -6.08 4.10
N ASP A 51 -18.77 -5.19 4.49
CA ASP A 51 -20.07 -5.02 3.83
C ASP A 51 -19.95 -4.34 2.46
N LYS A 52 -18.93 -3.49 2.30
CA LYS A 52 -18.68 -2.73 1.08
C LYS A 52 -17.18 -2.76 0.73
N ILE A 53 -16.93 -2.90 -0.56
CA ILE A 53 -15.57 -2.88 -1.14
C ILE A 53 -15.35 -1.49 -1.73
N TYR A 54 -14.25 -0.85 -1.34
CA TYR A 54 -13.86 0.47 -1.82
C TYR A 54 -12.78 0.35 -2.90
N GLY A 55 -12.72 1.34 -3.79
CA GLY A 55 -11.78 1.36 -4.89
C GLY A 55 -12.07 0.34 -5.99
N ASP A 56 -11.04 -0.02 -6.75
CA ASP A 56 -11.15 -0.85 -7.95
C ASP A 56 -10.90 -2.36 -7.71
N GLN A 57 -10.90 -2.81 -6.46
CA GLN A 57 -10.56 -4.19 -6.13
C GLN A 57 -11.47 -5.22 -6.83
N GLN A 58 -12.79 -5.00 -6.84
CA GLN A 58 -13.71 -5.92 -7.51
C GLN A 58 -13.42 -6.04 -9.01
N ARG A 59 -13.16 -4.92 -9.69
CA ARG A 59 -12.79 -4.92 -11.11
C ARG A 59 -11.51 -5.70 -11.38
N ARG A 60 -10.52 -5.61 -10.48
CA ARG A 60 -9.27 -6.38 -10.59
C ARG A 60 -9.51 -7.87 -10.37
N ILE A 61 -10.40 -8.25 -9.44
CA ILE A 61 -10.80 -9.63 -9.20
C ILE A 61 -11.46 -10.22 -10.43
N ASP A 62 -12.44 -9.51 -11.00
CA ASP A 62 -13.13 -9.93 -12.24
C ASP A 62 -12.13 -10.14 -13.39
N LYS A 63 -11.12 -9.25 -13.48
CA LYS A 63 -10.04 -9.36 -14.46
C LYS A 63 -9.17 -10.60 -14.23
N VAL A 64 -8.85 -10.94 -12.99
CA VAL A 64 -8.07 -12.13 -12.62
C VAL A 64 -8.83 -13.40 -13.03
N ILE A 65 -10.08 -13.50 -12.60
CA ILE A 65 -10.91 -14.68 -12.88
C ILE A 65 -11.15 -14.84 -14.39
N GLY A 66 -11.46 -13.75 -15.09
CA GLY A 66 -11.61 -13.76 -16.54
C GLY A 66 -10.34 -14.20 -17.27
N GLY A 67 -9.17 -13.74 -16.84
CA GLY A 67 -7.88 -14.15 -17.37
C GLY A 67 -7.59 -15.62 -17.08
N TYR A 68 -7.78 -16.06 -15.86
CA TYR A 68 -7.62 -17.46 -15.46
C TYR A 68 -8.52 -18.40 -16.28
N SER A 69 -9.81 -18.09 -16.41
CA SER A 69 -10.76 -18.91 -17.14
C SER A 69 -10.48 -19.00 -18.66
N THR A 70 -9.70 -18.07 -19.21
CA THR A 70 -9.40 -18.01 -20.65
C THR A 70 -8.08 -18.70 -20.99
N MET A 71 -7.16 -18.80 -20.04
CA MET A 71 -5.85 -19.43 -20.26
C MET A 71 -5.88 -20.92 -19.92
N ASN A 72 -5.20 -21.73 -20.74
CA ASN A 72 -5.05 -23.19 -20.50
C ASN A 72 -3.69 -23.53 -19.85
N ARG A 73 -3.20 -22.66 -18.98
CA ARG A 73 -1.95 -22.85 -18.22
C ARG A 73 -2.06 -22.18 -16.88
N ASN A 74 -1.12 -22.47 -15.98
CA ASN A 74 -1.02 -21.82 -14.68
C ASN A 74 -1.07 -20.29 -14.82
N PHE A 75 -1.75 -19.66 -13.86
CA PHE A 75 -2.01 -18.23 -13.86
C PHE A 75 -1.56 -17.61 -12.56
N GLY A 76 -0.60 -16.70 -12.61
CA GLY A 76 -0.03 -16.06 -11.43
C GLY A 76 -0.52 -14.63 -11.25
N VAL A 77 -0.80 -14.27 -10.02
CA VAL A 77 -1.11 -12.90 -9.58
C VAL A 77 -0.21 -12.53 -8.41
N LEU A 78 0.54 -11.45 -8.56
CA LEU A 78 1.36 -10.88 -7.51
C LEU A 78 0.71 -9.58 -7.00
N LEU A 79 0.49 -9.51 -5.69
CA LEU A 79 -0.01 -8.34 -4.98
C LEU A 79 1.11 -7.73 -4.15
N SER A 80 1.56 -6.55 -4.50
CA SER A 80 2.57 -5.83 -3.73
C SER A 80 2.01 -4.55 -3.09
N GLY A 81 2.64 -4.10 -2.02
CA GLY A 81 2.32 -2.84 -1.37
C GLY A 81 2.47 -2.92 0.15
N GLU A 82 2.36 -1.81 0.84
CA GLU A 82 2.54 -1.72 2.28
C GLU A 82 1.50 -2.51 3.09
N LYS A 83 1.73 -2.65 4.39
CA LYS A 83 0.76 -3.27 5.30
C LYS A 83 -0.50 -2.42 5.41
N GLY A 84 -1.66 -3.08 5.57
CA GLY A 84 -2.94 -2.42 5.84
C GLY A 84 -3.64 -1.80 4.63
N ILE A 85 -3.07 -1.88 3.42
CA ILE A 85 -3.64 -1.30 2.19
C ILE A 85 -4.68 -2.19 1.49
N GLY A 86 -5.03 -3.36 2.06
CA GLY A 86 -6.09 -4.21 1.54
C GLY A 86 -5.64 -5.43 0.73
N LYS A 87 -4.35 -5.82 0.71
CA LYS A 87 -3.88 -7.06 0.05
C LYS A 87 -4.64 -8.29 0.53
N SER A 88 -4.73 -8.48 1.84
CA SER A 88 -5.42 -9.62 2.43
C SER A 88 -6.93 -9.59 2.15
N LEU A 89 -7.55 -8.41 2.03
CA LEU A 89 -8.94 -8.28 1.61
C LEU A 89 -9.11 -8.75 0.16
N PHE A 90 -8.23 -8.30 -0.75
CA PHE A 90 -8.24 -8.76 -2.14
C PHE A 90 -8.14 -10.29 -2.24
N VAL A 91 -7.20 -10.90 -1.51
CA VAL A 91 -7.02 -12.37 -1.49
C VAL A 91 -8.27 -13.06 -0.98
N ARG A 92 -8.89 -12.56 0.10
CA ARG A 92 -10.14 -13.12 0.65
C ARG A 92 -11.31 -13.04 -0.34
N LEU A 93 -11.46 -11.91 -1.01
CA LEU A 93 -12.51 -11.72 -2.02
C LEU A 93 -12.30 -12.68 -3.19
N LEU A 94 -11.09 -12.77 -3.70
CA LEU A 94 -10.75 -13.69 -4.80
C LEU A 94 -10.95 -15.15 -4.40
N ALA A 95 -10.54 -15.53 -3.19
CA ALA A 95 -10.72 -16.90 -2.68
C ALA A 95 -12.21 -17.24 -2.50
N ARG A 96 -13.01 -16.31 -1.99
CA ARG A 96 -14.47 -16.49 -1.88
C ARG A 96 -15.10 -16.72 -3.26
N GLU A 97 -14.75 -15.89 -4.25
CA GLU A 97 -15.26 -16.09 -5.61
C GLU A 97 -14.82 -17.41 -6.23
N ALA A 98 -13.56 -17.81 -6.03
CA ALA A 98 -13.04 -19.09 -6.49
C ALA A 98 -13.84 -20.28 -5.94
N VAL A 99 -14.14 -20.28 -4.64
CA VAL A 99 -14.92 -21.32 -3.97
C VAL A 99 -16.39 -21.29 -4.38
N GLU A 100 -17.05 -20.11 -4.26
CA GLU A 100 -18.51 -20.01 -4.36
C GLU A 100 -19.03 -20.00 -5.80
N LYS A 101 -18.31 -19.33 -6.72
CA LYS A 101 -18.78 -19.16 -8.10
C LYS A 101 -18.12 -20.13 -9.07
N TYR A 102 -16.86 -20.51 -8.84
CA TYR A 102 -16.09 -21.29 -9.78
C TYR A 102 -15.81 -22.71 -9.32
N ASN A 103 -16.20 -23.08 -8.11
CA ASN A 103 -15.99 -24.39 -7.50
C ASN A 103 -14.50 -24.82 -7.49
N ILE A 104 -13.59 -23.86 -7.28
CA ILE A 104 -12.15 -24.06 -7.23
C ILE A 104 -11.75 -24.15 -5.75
N PRO A 105 -11.16 -25.28 -5.28
CA PRO A 105 -10.62 -25.38 -3.94
C PRO A 105 -9.45 -24.43 -3.73
N VAL A 106 -9.35 -23.88 -2.52
CA VAL A 106 -8.30 -22.92 -2.13
C VAL A 106 -7.32 -23.59 -1.18
N ILE A 107 -6.04 -23.47 -1.47
CA ILE A 107 -4.94 -24.02 -0.67
C ILE A 107 -4.08 -22.87 -0.17
N LEU A 108 -3.90 -22.78 1.16
CA LEU A 108 -3.00 -21.81 1.79
C LEU A 108 -1.67 -22.46 2.10
N VAL A 109 -0.60 -21.76 1.72
CA VAL A 109 0.77 -22.15 2.02
C VAL A 109 1.35 -21.14 3.00
N THR A 110 1.59 -21.60 4.23
CA THR A 110 2.06 -20.78 5.35
C THR A 110 3.49 -21.07 5.77
N GLN A 111 4.13 -22.07 5.16
CA GLN A 111 5.49 -22.49 5.49
C GLN A 111 6.28 -22.87 4.23
N ALA A 112 7.55 -22.49 4.20
CA ALA A 112 8.49 -22.96 3.20
C ALA A 112 9.06 -24.34 3.63
N ILE A 113 8.78 -25.38 2.85
CA ILE A 113 9.18 -26.77 3.17
C ILE A 113 9.75 -27.38 1.88
N PRO A 114 10.94 -28.00 1.92
CA PRO A 114 11.48 -28.72 0.77
C PRO A 114 10.52 -29.78 0.24
N GLY A 115 10.34 -29.83 -1.10
CA GLY A 115 9.38 -30.74 -1.75
C GLY A 115 7.95 -30.18 -1.86
N LEU A 116 7.68 -28.98 -1.35
CA LEU A 116 6.39 -28.30 -1.51
C LEU A 116 5.95 -28.14 -2.98
N PRO A 117 6.82 -27.74 -3.92
CA PRO A 117 6.46 -27.63 -5.32
C PRO A 117 5.93 -28.95 -5.90
N ASP A 118 6.63 -30.06 -5.64
CA ASP A 118 6.23 -31.38 -6.13
C ASP A 118 4.88 -31.82 -5.55
N PHE A 119 4.64 -31.50 -4.27
CA PHE A 119 3.36 -31.78 -3.62
C PHE A 119 2.21 -31.00 -4.28
N ILE A 120 2.36 -29.71 -4.49
CA ILE A 120 1.34 -28.88 -5.18
C ILE A 120 1.14 -29.35 -6.62
N SER A 121 2.22 -29.67 -7.33
CA SER A 121 2.17 -30.19 -8.70
C SER A 121 1.43 -31.52 -8.81
N SER A 122 1.53 -32.38 -7.78
CA SER A 122 0.85 -33.69 -7.74
C SER A 122 -0.69 -33.60 -7.68
N ILE A 123 -1.24 -32.43 -7.36
CA ILE A 123 -2.69 -32.20 -7.33
C ILE A 123 -3.16 -31.90 -8.75
N ASP A 124 -3.66 -32.93 -9.44
CA ASP A 124 -4.11 -32.84 -10.85
C ASP A 124 -5.57 -32.39 -10.93
N GLN A 125 -5.83 -31.15 -10.50
CA GLN A 125 -7.10 -30.45 -10.68
C GLN A 125 -6.91 -28.95 -10.60
N ASP A 126 -7.92 -28.20 -10.99
CA ASP A 126 -7.99 -26.75 -10.84
C ASP A 126 -8.03 -26.37 -9.36
N ILE A 127 -7.04 -25.61 -8.91
CA ILE A 127 -6.92 -25.11 -7.54
C ILE A 127 -6.41 -23.68 -7.51
N MET A 128 -6.78 -22.94 -6.48
CA MET A 128 -6.16 -21.66 -6.14
C MET A 128 -5.15 -21.88 -5.02
N VAL A 129 -3.91 -21.45 -5.21
CA VAL A 129 -2.84 -21.57 -4.20
C VAL A 129 -2.43 -20.20 -3.75
N ILE A 130 -2.52 -19.93 -2.46
CA ILE A 130 -2.22 -18.63 -1.84
C ILE A 130 -0.90 -18.72 -1.07
N PHE A 131 0.02 -17.80 -1.39
CA PHE A 131 1.27 -17.56 -0.66
C PHE A 131 1.19 -16.16 -0.04
N ASP A 132 0.81 -16.09 1.22
CA ASP A 132 0.68 -14.82 1.93
C ASP A 132 1.99 -14.42 2.61
N GLU A 133 2.30 -13.11 2.61
CA GLU A 133 3.57 -12.56 3.13
C GLU A 133 4.81 -13.31 2.60
N PHE A 134 4.83 -13.53 1.31
CA PHE A 134 5.78 -14.40 0.62
C PHE A 134 7.25 -14.11 0.96
N GLU A 135 7.62 -12.85 1.02
CA GLU A 135 8.97 -12.41 1.31
C GLU A 135 9.44 -12.78 2.74
N LYS A 136 8.51 -13.07 3.64
CA LYS A 136 8.81 -13.48 5.00
C LYS A 136 8.85 -15.00 5.13
N VAL A 137 7.87 -15.67 4.55
CA VAL A 137 7.70 -17.12 4.62
C VAL A 137 8.77 -17.83 3.79
N PHE A 138 9.06 -17.31 2.61
CA PHE A 138 10.01 -17.87 1.66
C PHE A 138 11.32 -17.07 1.60
N CYS A 139 11.79 -16.57 2.75
CA CYS A 139 13.09 -15.91 2.84
C CYS A 139 14.23 -16.92 2.61
N LYS A 140 15.31 -16.42 1.97
CA LYS A 140 16.54 -17.21 1.76
C LYS A 140 17.12 -17.65 3.11
N GLN A 141 17.44 -18.91 3.24
CA GLN A 141 18.17 -19.53 4.34
C GLN A 141 19.66 -19.69 3.96
N GLU A 142 20.52 -20.06 4.92
CA GLU A 142 21.97 -20.17 4.69
C GLU A 142 22.29 -21.11 3.52
N ASP A 143 21.69 -22.31 3.49
CA ASP A 143 21.98 -23.35 2.49
C ASP A 143 20.85 -23.60 1.49
N TRP A 144 19.76 -22.84 1.58
CA TRP A 144 18.56 -23.09 0.77
C TRP A 144 17.80 -21.80 0.46
N ASN A 145 17.42 -21.65 -0.81
CA ASN A 145 16.53 -20.58 -1.25
C ASN A 145 15.18 -21.14 -1.70
N PRO A 146 14.16 -21.14 -0.83
CA PRO A 146 12.85 -21.70 -1.16
C PRO A 146 12.18 -21.05 -2.37
N GLN A 147 12.53 -19.81 -2.71
CA GLN A 147 11.97 -19.14 -3.87
C GLN A 147 12.44 -19.76 -5.20
N ASP A 148 13.66 -20.27 -5.23
CA ASP A 148 14.19 -20.91 -6.45
C ASP A 148 13.46 -22.21 -6.77
N ASP A 149 13.08 -22.98 -5.74
CA ASP A 149 12.32 -24.23 -5.90
C ASP A 149 10.93 -23.97 -6.51
N LEU A 150 10.30 -22.83 -6.18
CA LEU A 150 8.99 -22.46 -6.67
C LEU A 150 8.97 -21.97 -8.13
N LEU A 151 10.12 -21.63 -8.71
CA LEU A 151 10.19 -21.11 -10.08
C LEU A 151 9.59 -22.10 -11.09
N THR A 152 9.89 -23.39 -10.94
CA THR A 152 9.38 -24.46 -11.81
C THR A 152 7.86 -24.62 -11.68
N LEU A 153 7.35 -24.56 -10.45
CA LEU A 153 5.91 -24.62 -10.18
C LEU A 153 5.15 -23.48 -10.86
N PHE A 154 5.69 -22.26 -10.80
CA PHE A 154 5.05 -21.10 -11.44
C PHE A 154 5.19 -21.11 -12.97
N ASP A 155 6.20 -21.75 -13.54
CA ASP A 155 6.35 -21.88 -15.00
C ASP A 155 5.28 -22.80 -15.63
N GLY A 156 4.59 -23.62 -14.84
CA GLY A 156 3.39 -24.33 -15.28
C GLY A 156 3.64 -25.50 -16.23
N MET A 157 4.69 -26.27 -15.99
CA MET A 157 4.99 -27.48 -16.78
C MET A 157 4.24 -28.74 -16.28
N ASP A 158 3.49 -28.60 -15.17
CA ASP A 158 2.82 -29.69 -14.49
C ASP A 158 1.34 -29.82 -14.86
N GLY A 159 0.73 -30.98 -14.55
CA GLY A 159 -0.70 -31.23 -14.75
C GLY A 159 -1.61 -30.34 -13.89
N GLY A 160 -2.82 -30.09 -14.38
CA GLY A 160 -3.83 -29.26 -13.73
C GLY A 160 -3.61 -27.77 -14.00
N HIS A 161 -4.68 -26.98 -13.86
CA HIS A 161 -4.69 -25.55 -14.06
C HIS A 161 -4.72 -24.84 -12.71
N LYS A 162 -3.66 -24.14 -12.36
CA LYS A 162 -3.49 -23.54 -11.03
C LYS A 162 -3.51 -22.02 -11.09
N LEU A 163 -4.29 -21.40 -10.16
CA LEU A 163 -4.28 -19.97 -9.91
C LEU A 163 -3.37 -19.68 -8.71
N PHE A 164 -2.19 -19.14 -8.95
CA PHE A 164 -1.27 -18.73 -7.92
C PHE A 164 -1.52 -17.28 -7.50
N VAL A 165 -1.65 -17.04 -6.20
CA VAL A 165 -1.80 -15.69 -5.64
C VAL A 165 -0.72 -15.48 -4.59
N VAL A 166 0.14 -14.52 -4.84
CA VAL A 166 1.28 -14.19 -3.98
C VAL A 166 1.10 -12.78 -3.45
N THR A 167 1.20 -12.60 -2.14
CA THR A 167 1.26 -11.26 -1.54
C THR A 167 2.65 -10.97 -1.02
N CYS A 168 3.11 -9.73 -1.18
CA CYS A 168 4.35 -9.26 -0.57
C CYS A 168 4.25 -7.79 -0.15
N ASN A 169 5.02 -7.42 0.89
CA ASN A 169 5.13 -6.03 1.32
C ASN A 169 6.39 -5.36 0.71
N ASP A 170 7.42 -6.15 0.44
CA ASP A 170 8.71 -5.67 -0.03
C ASP A 170 9.18 -6.48 -1.22
N LEU A 171 9.02 -5.92 -2.43
CA LEU A 171 9.43 -6.55 -3.69
C LEU A 171 10.93 -6.79 -3.79
N SER A 172 11.76 -6.03 -3.07
CA SER A 172 13.21 -6.20 -3.12
C SER A 172 13.69 -7.54 -2.56
N LYS A 173 12.83 -8.19 -1.76
CA LYS A 173 13.07 -9.52 -1.17
C LYS A 173 12.49 -10.68 -2.00
N VAL A 174 11.80 -10.36 -3.08
CA VAL A 174 11.28 -11.35 -4.03
C VAL A 174 12.29 -11.59 -5.15
N ASN A 175 12.54 -12.85 -5.47
CA ASN A 175 13.49 -13.20 -6.52
C ASN A 175 13.12 -12.52 -7.86
N SER A 176 14.09 -11.82 -8.45
CA SER A 176 13.90 -11.07 -9.70
C SER A 176 13.45 -11.96 -10.87
N TYR A 177 13.84 -13.24 -10.88
CA TYR A 177 13.36 -14.21 -11.88
C TYR A 177 11.87 -14.52 -11.79
N MET A 178 11.25 -14.27 -10.62
CA MET A 178 9.80 -14.37 -10.47
C MET A 178 9.10 -13.16 -11.09
N LEU A 179 9.68 -11.97 -10.93
CA LEU A 179 9.07 -10.69 -11.33
C LEU A 179 9.16 -10.44 -12.85
N ASN A 180 10.25 -10.86 -13.48
CA ASN A 180 10.59 -10.48 -14.85
C ASN A 180 10.05 -11.43 -15.93
N ARG A 181 9.23 -12.43 -15.59
CA ARG A 181 8.64 -13.37 -16.55
C ARG A 181 7.11 -13.30 -16.52
N PRO A 182 6.47 -12.67 -17.53
CA PRO A 182 5.00 -12.62 -17.64
C PRO A 182 4.33 -14.01 -17.69
N GLY A 183 5.10 -15.06 -17.99
CA GLY A 183 4.63 -16.44 -17.96
C GLY A 183 4.37 -16.98 -16.56
N ARG A 184 4.99 -16.41 -15.51
CA ARG A 184 4.82 -16.81 -14.10
C ARG A 184 3.74 -16.03 -13.42
N PHE A 185 3.87 -14.68 -13.42
CA PHE A 185 2.85 -13.77 -12.92
C PHE A 185 2.29 -12.95 -14.07
N HIS A 186 1.04 -13.26 -14.43
CA HIS A 186 0.34 -12.55 -15.49
C HIS A 186 -0.05 -11.14 -15.05
N TYR A 187 -0.46 -11.00 -13.80
CA TYR A 187 -0.74 -9.71 -13.19
C TYR A 187 0.19 -9.43 -12.02
N HIS A 188 0.69 -8.22 -12.01
CA HIS A 188 1.32 -7.61 -10.85
C HIS A 188 0.53 -6.35 -10.48
N PHE A 189 -0.26 -6.43 -9.39
CA PHE A 189 -0.99 -5.30 -8.86
C PHE A 189 -0.20 -4.69 -7.71
N SER A 190 0.32 -3.48 -7.92
CA SER A 190 0.82 -2.65 -6.84
C SER A 190 -0.37 -1.96 -6.20
N LEU A 191 -0.71 -2.34 -4.97
CA LEU A 191 -1.72 -1.68 -4.18
C LEU A 191 -1.09 -0.48 -3.49
N VAL A 192 -1.77 0.64 -3.56
CA VAL A 192 -1.38 1.91 -2.93
C VAL A 192 -2.41 2.31 -1.87
N ALA A 193 -2.06 3.23 -1.02
CA ALA A 193 -2.99 3.80 -0.07
C ALA A 193 -4.22 4.39 -0.78
N PRO A 194 -5.40 4.40 -0.15
CA PRO A 194 -6.60 4.96 -0.74
C PRO A 194 -6.44 6.44 -1.07
N THR A 195 -7.03 6.84 -2.18
CA THR A 195 -7.11 8.24 -2.59
C THR A 195 -7.96 9.04 -1.60
N GLN A 196 -7.84 10.37 -1.61
CA GLN A 196 -8.64 11.23 -0.74
C GLN A 196 -10.15 11.05 -0.97
N ASP A 197 -10.58 10.77 -2.19
CA ASP A 197 -11.99 10.50 -2.51
C ASP A 197 -12.44 9.16 -1.90
N GLU A 198 -11.63 8.12 -2.00
CA GLU A 198 -11.89 6.82 -1.36
C GLU A 198 -11.87 6.93 0.17
N VAL A 199 -10.95 7.71 0.75
CA VAL A 199 -10.93 8.02 2.19
C VAL A 199 -12.23 8.69 2.61
N ARG A 200 -12.66 9.70 1.87
CA ARG A 200 -13.92 10.44 2.14
C ARG A 200 -15.13 9.49 2.06
N GLU A 201 -15.21 8.68 1.02
CA GLU A 201 -16.28 7.70 0.86
C GLU A 201 -16.29 6.71 2.03
N TYR A 202 -15.14 6.12 2.35
CA TYR A 202 -14.99 5.18 3.45
C TYR A 202 -15.43 5.77 4.80
N LEU A 203 -14.94 6.95 5.13
CA LEU A 203 -15.26 7.60 6.40
C LEU A 203 -16.72 8.04 6.48
N THR A 204 -17.32 8.47 5.36
CA THR A 204 -18.75 8.81 5.30
C THR A 204 -19.62 7.60 5.62
N ASP A 205 -19.23 6.41 5.16
CA ASP A 205 -19.96 5.17 5.44
C ASP A 205 -19.71 4.64 6.86
N LYS A 206 -18.53 4.90 7.45
CA LYS A 206 -18.10 4.26 8.71
C LYS A 206 -18.20 5.15 9.93
N ILE A 207 -18.18 6.48 9.77
CA ILE A 207 -18.34 7.45 10.87
C ILE A 207 -19.81 7.82 11.01
N LYS A 208 -20.29 7.90 12.25
CA LYS A 208 -21.68 8.33 12.55
C LYS A 208 -21.89 9.80 12.12
N PRO A 209 -23.10 10.18 11.65
CA PRO A 209 -23.39 11.52 11.14
C PRO A 209 -22.99 12.67 12.08
N GLU A 210 -23.12 12.48 13.38
CA GLU A 210 -22.76 13.48 14.40
C GLU A 210 -21.28 13.87 14.41
N TYR A 211 -20.40 12.99 13.89
CA TYR A 211 -18.95 13.18 13.83
C TYR A 211 -18.42 13.44 12.41
N HIS A 212 -19.29 13.64 11.42
CA HIS A 212 -18.88 13.88 10.03
C HIS A 212 -18.03 15.15 9.86
N HIS A 213 -18.06 16.07 10.82
CA HIS A 213 -17.21 17.26 10.82
C HIS A 213 -15.70 16.94 10.87
N TYR A 214 -15.31 15.75 11.36
CA TYR A 214 -13.91 15.29 11.34
C TYR A 214 -13.44 14.71 10.00
N ILE A 215 -14.36 14.34 9.10
CA ILE A 215 -14.01 13.66 7.84
C ILE A 215 -13.04 14.49 7.02
N ASN A 216 -13.31 15.79 6.89
CA ASN A 216 -12.44 16.64 6.09
C ASN A 216 -11.01 16.74 6.64
N ASP A 217 -10.86 16.78 7.94
CA ASP A 217 -9.55 16.83 8.59
C ASP A 217 -8.75 15.54 8.34
N VAL A 218 -9.42 14.38 8.41
CA VAL A 218 -8.78 13.08 8.10
C VAL A 218 -8.44 12.98 6.61
N VAL A 219 -9.30 13.47 5.71
CA VAL A 219 -9.02 13.50 4.25
C VAL A 219 -7.81 14.36 3.93
N VAL A 220 -7.70 15.54 4.56
CA VAL A 220 -6.51 16.40 4.41
C VAL A 220 -5.28 15.70 4.95
N LEU A 221 -5.38 15.05 6.12
CA LEU A 221 -4.30 14.28 6.71
C LEU A 221 -3.85 13.13 5.79
N ALA A 222 -4.78 12.35 5.22
CA ALA A 222 -4.50 11.28 4.27
C ALA A 222 -3.83 11.76 2.98
N GLY A 223 -4.01 13.02 2.61
CA GLY A 223 -3.26 13.62 1.49
C GLY A 223 -1.80 13.91 1.81
N THR A 224 -1.42 13.97 3.09
CA THR A 224 -0.05 14.31 3.50
C THR A 224 0.87 13.11 3.63
N PHE A 225 0.34 11.93 3.94
CA PHE A 225 1.05 10.66 3.96
C PHE A 225 0.12 9.52 3.56
N ASP A 226 0.68 8.40 3.15
CA ASP A 226 -0.07 7.21 2.77
C ASP A 226 -0.79 6.62 3.99
N MET A 227 -2.12 6.76 4.04
CA MET A 227 -2.96 6.31 5.15
C MET A 227 -3.69 5.01 4.78
N PRO A 228 -3.24 3.85 5.29
CA PRO A 228 -3.88 2.58 5.02
C PRO A 228 -5.30 2.49 5.58
N TYR A 229 -6.12 1.59 5.04
CA TYR A 229 -7.48 1.33 5.54
C TYR A 229 -7.53 0.90 7.01
N ASP A 230 -6.48 0.27 7.53
CA ASP A 230 -6.41 -0.10 8.95
C ASP A 230 -6.38 1.13 9.86
N PHE A 231 -5.70 2.21 9.45
CA PHE A 231 -5.72 3.48 10.17
C PHE A 231 -7.09 4.16 10.09
N LEU A 232 -7.69 4.18 8.90
CA LEU A 232 -9.03 4.74 8.72
C LEU A 232 -10.07 4.01 9.57
N ARG A 233 -9.97 2.68 9.66
CA ARG A 233 -10.83 1.85 10.51
C ARG A 233 -10.66 2.18 11.98
N ALA A 234 -9.42 2.30 12.46
CA ALA A 234 -9.13 2.64 13.84
C ALA A 234 -9.62 4.05 14.19
N ILE A 235 -9.39 5.04 13.32
CA ILE A 235 -9.90 6.40 13.50
C ILE A 235 -11.42 6.39 13.56
N ALA A 236 -12.11 5.75 12.63
CA ALA A 236 -13.57 5.69 12.61
C ALA A 236 -14.13 5.02 13.88
N PHE A 237 -13.46 3.98 14.38
CA PHE A 237 -13.85 3.31 15.61
C PHE A 237 -13.77 4.22 16.82
N GLU A 238 -12.64 4.92 17.04
CA GLU A 238 -12.47 5.79 18.22
C GLU A 238 -13.34 7.05 18.16
N VAL A 239 -13.45 7.67 16.98
CA VAL A 239 -14.33 8.84 16.77
C VAL A 239 -15.79 8.47 17.05
N ASN A 240 -16.26 7.30 16.62
CA ASN A 240 -17.62 6.80 16.89
C ASN A 240 -17.90 6.54 18.37
N ARG A 241 -16.87 6.41 19.20
CA ARG A 241 -16.95 6.31 20.67
C ARG A 241 -17.01 7.68 21.36
N GLY A 242 -16.86 8.76 20.59
CA GLY A 242 -16.93 10.13 21.09
C GLY A 242 -15.59 10.77 21.44
N TYR A 243 -14.46 10.13 21.11
CA TYR A 243 -13.14 10.73 21.30
C TYR A 243 -12.86 11.78 20.23
N SER A 244 -12.15 12.84 20.59
CA SER A 244 -11.75 13.87 19.64
C SER A 244 -10.72 13.29 18.62
N LEU A 245 -10.70 13.84 17.40
CA LEU A 245 -9.73 13.41 16.40
C LEU A 245 -8.28 13.55 16.89
N LYS A 246 -7.97 14.63 17.60
CA LYS A 246 -6.63 14.87 18.15
C LYS A 246 -6.21 13.79 19.16
N GLU A 247 -7.09 13.43 20.07
CA GLU A 247 -6.89 12.37 21.05
C GLU A 247 -6.73 11.02 20.35
N THR A 248 -7.63 10.71 19.42
CA THR A 248 -7.60 9.50 18.60
C THR A 248 -6.26 9.33 17.86
N LEU A 249 -5.78 10.37 17.18
CA LEU A 249 -4.51 10.31 16.44
C LEU A 249 -3.31 10.09 17.35
N ASN A 250 -3.32 10.71 18.55
CA ASN A 250 -2.26 10.52 19.54
C ASN A 250 -2.27 9.09 20.10
N ASP A 251 -3.44 8.58 20.50
CA ASP A 251 -3.56 7.27 21.15
C ASP A 251 -3.27 6.12 20.17
N LEU A 252 -3.65 6.28 18.91
CA LEU A 252 -3.33 5.33 17.84
C LEU A 252 -1.88 5.44 17.35
N ASN A 253 -1.09 6.36 17.94
CA ASN A 253 0.27 6.64 17.50
C ASN A 253 0.37 6.91 15.98
N ILE A 254 -0.69 7.49 15.41
CA ILE A 254 -0.71 7.99 14.04
C ILE A 254 0.00 9.34 14.05
N THR A 255 1.23 9.32 14.52
CA THR A 255 2.13 10.44 14.46
C THR A 255 2.97 10.31 13.21
N ARG A 256 3.14 11.41 12.53
CA ARG A 256 4.01 11.49 11.36
C ARG A 256 5.43 11.10 11.74
N THR A 257 5.82 9.89 11.42
CA THR A 257 7.24 9.49 11.46
C THR A 257 7.97 9.92 10.20
N ASP A 258 7.23 10.18 9.10
CA ASP A 258 7.83 10.57 7.85
C ASP A 258 7.67 12.07 7.62
N ARG A 259 8.81 12.75 7.72
CA ARG A 259 8.92 14.15 7.32
C ARG A 259 8.78 14.20 5.80
N VAL A 260 7.61 14.64 5.34
CA VAL A 260 7.32 14.75 3.91
C VAL A 260 8.14 15.88 3.31
N LYS A 261 8.77 15.61 2.17
CA LYS A 261 9.51 16.61 1.40
C LYS A 261 8.62 17.27 0.38
N PHE A 262 8.71 18.59 0.33
CA PHE A 262 7.96 19.41 -0.62
C PHE A 262 8.91 20.29 -1.43
N ASP A 263 8.58 20.45 -2.69
CA ASP A 263 9.08 21.53 -3.51
C ASP A 263 8.16 22.74 -3.28
N ILE A 264 8.74 23.90 -3.03
CA ILE A 264 8.05 25.12 -2.66
C ILE A 264 8.18 26.14 -3.77
N LYS A 265 7.05 26.74 -4.18
CA LYS A 265 7.02 27.92 -5.05
C LYS A 265 6.28 29.05 -4.35
N ALA A 266 6.97 30.15 -4.10
CA ALA A 266 6.40 31.35 -3.50
C ALA A 266 6.24 32.43 -4.56
N TYR A 267 5.03 32.94 -4.73
CA TYR A 267 4.66 33.92 -5.74
C TYR A 267 4.49 35.29 -5.10
N ARG A 268 5.22 36.27 -5.60
CA ARG A 268 5.04 37.67 -5.23
C ARG A 268 3.90 38.33 -6.03
N LYS A 269 3.39 39.46 -5.54
CA LYS A 269 2.35 40.24 -6.17
C LYS A 269 2.75 40.73 -7.57
N ASN A 270 4.03 41.01 -7.80
CA ASN A 270 4.55 41.46 -9.12
C ASN A 270 4.77 40.30 -10.11
N GLY A 271 4.48 39.04 -9.72
CA GLY A 271 4.65 37.85 -10.54
C GLY A 271 6.01 37.16 -10.41
N GLU A 272 6.95 37.71 -9.63
CA GLU A 272 8.22 37.01 -9.34
C GLU A 272 7.95 35.71 -8.60
N VAL A 273 8.71 34.65 -8.94
CA VAL A 273 8.61 33.31 -8.33
C VAL A 273 9.92 32.98 -7.64
N TYR A 274 9.81 32.55 -6.40
CA TYR A 274 10.93 32.04 -5.60
C TYR A 274 10.69 30.56 -5.29
N GLU A 275 11.74 29.75 -5.34
CA GLU A 275 11.64 28.30 -5.23
C GLU A 275 12.58 27.76 -4.16
N ALA A 276 12.14 26.68 -3.50
CA ALA A 276 13.00 25.83 -2.67
C ALA A 276 12.64 24.36 -2.94
N TRP A 277 13.65 23.51 -2.96
CA TRP A 277 13.50 22.11 -3.33
C TRP A 277 13.71 21.18 -2.15
N SER A 278 12.90 20.12 -2.09
CA SER A 278 13.08 19.05 -1.10
C SER A 278 13.05 19.52 0.37
N VAL A 279 12.23 20.53 0.66
CA VAL A 279 12.06 21.07 2.01
C VAL A 279 11.20 20.11 2.82
N THR A 280 11.71 19.71 3.98
CA THR A 280 10.98 18.83 4.89
C THR A 280 9.98 19.63 5.71
N LEU A 281 8.70 19.37 5.54
CA LEU A 281 7.61 20.04 6.25
C LEU A 281 6.67 19.04 6.90
N ASP A 282 6.13 19.43 8.04
CA ASP A 282 4.97 18.83 8.66
C ASP A 282 3.77 19.78 8.51
N LEU A 283 2.79 19.42 7.64
CA LEU A 283 1.63 20.27 7.39
C LEU A 283 0.64 20.33 8.57
N SER A 284 0.80 19.50 9.62
CA SER A 284 0.03 19.62 10.86
C SER A 284 0.71 20.44 11.94
N ASP A 285 1.93 20.94 11.67
CA ASP A 285 2.66 21.73 12.61
C ASP A 285 2.00 23.11 12.76
N HIS A 286 1.58 23.44 13.98
CA HIS A 286 0.97 24.74 14.31
C HIS A 286 2.00 25.86 14.46
N ASP A 287 3.28 25.51 14.52
CA ASP A 287 4.34 26.50 14.58
C ASP A 287 4.65 27.05 13.18
N SER A 288 5.01 28.33 13.14
CA SER A 288 5.46 28.94 11.90
C SER A 288 6.78 28.30 11.42
N LYS A 289 6.89 28.09 10.13
CA LYS A 289 8.11 27.58 9.48
C LYS A 289 8.79 28.68 8.68
N TRP A 290 10.06 28.85 8.94
CA TRP A 290 10.93 29.68 8.14
C TRP A 290 11.63 28.83 7.08
N VAL A 291 11.58 29.29 5.82
CA VAL A 291 12.21 28.62 4.68
C VAL A 291 12.92 29.64 3.82
N ARG A 292 14.13 29.33 3.42
CA ARG A 292 14.87 30.11 2.44
C ARG A 292 14.49 29.68 1.03
N VAL A 293 14.10 30.64 0.18
CA VAL A 293 13.69 30.44 -1.21
C VAL A 293 14.52 31.30 -2.15
N HIS A 294 14.76 30.81 -3.35
CA HIS A 294 15.65 31.42 -4.34
C HIS A 294 14.89 31.81 -5.60
N ASN A 295 15.18 32.97 -6.16
CA ASN A 295 14.79 33.32 -7.51
C ASN A 295 16.01 33.14 -8.42
N TYR A 296 15.96 32.20 -9.33
CA TYR A 296 17.07 31.85 -10.22
C TYR A 296 17.32 32.87 -11.31
N GLU A 297 16.31 33.66 -11.70
CA GLU A 297 16.43 34.70 -12.73
C GLU A 297 17.14 35.94 -12.17
N SER A 298 16.70 36.41 -11.02
CA SER A 298 17.29 37.61 -10.37
C SER A 298 18.50 37.27 -9.47
N LYS A 299 18.77 35.98 -9.23
CA LYS A 299 19.82 35.48 -8.29
C LYS A 299 19.63 35.99 -6.86
N ARG A 300 18.40 36.30 -6.47
CA ARG A 300 18.06 36.75 -5.11
C ARG A 300 17.57 35.61 -4.24
N GLU A 301 17.91 35.68 -2.98
CA GLU A 301 17.40 34.82 -1.92
C GLU A 301 16.52 35.64 -0.97
N ILE A 302 15.46 35.03 -0.48
CA ILE A 302 14.63 35.61 0.57
C ILE A 302 14.23 34.51 1.57
N GLY A 303 14.05 34.91 2.84
CA GLY A 303 13.39 34.07 3.84
C GLY A 303 11.88 34.27 3.76
N ILE A 304 11.10 33.21 3.85
CA ILE A 304 9.65 33.28 4.01
C ILE A 304 9.23 32.55 5.27
N THR A 305 8.24 33.06 5.97
CA THR A 305 7.65 32.41 7.13
C THR A 305 6.17 32.20 6.87
N PHE A 306 5.70 31.00 7.11
CA PHE A 306 4.31 30.61 6.93
C PHE A 306 3.90 29.54 7.96
N TYR A 307 2.60 29.32 8.09
CA TYR A 307 2.04 28.28 8.95
C TYR A 307 1.62 27.08 8.09
N PRO A 308 2.27 25.92 8.22
CA PRO A 308 1.95 24.73 7.42
C PRO A 308 0.49 24.28 7.53
N THR A 309 -0.13 24.47 8.70
CA THR A 309 -1.56 24.13 8.92
C THR A 309 -2.55 24.92 8.09
N LEU A 310 -2.14 26.02 7.47
CA LEU A 310 -2.98 26.80 6.56
C LEU A 310 -2.97 26.27 5.12
N ALA A 311 -2.20 25.21 4.85
CA ALA A 311 -2.16 24.57 3.56
C ALA A 311 -3.48 23.86 3.24
N HIS A 312 -4.09 24.18 2.10
CA HIS A 312 -5.27 23.50 1.60
C HIS A 312 -4.99 22.93 0.22
N MET A 313 -5.55 21.74 -0.09
CA MET A 313 -5.27 21.05 -1.34
C MET A 313 -6.17 21.54 -2.46
N VAL A 314 -5.56 21.86 -3.61
CA VAL A 314 -6.25 22.22 -4.84
C VAL A 314 -5.53 21.55 -6.01
N GLY A 315 -6.22 20.68 -6.75
CA GLY A 315 -5.66 20.06 -7.96
C GLY A 315 -4.40 19.20 -7.75
N GLY A 316 -4.23 18.63 -6.55
CA GLY A 316 -3.06 17.78 -6.22
C GLY A 316 -1.85 18.55 -5.67
N GLU A 317 -1.96 19.85 -5.46
CA GLU A 317 -0.95 20.69 -4.83
C GLU A 317 -1.53 21.36 -3.57
N TYR A 318 -0.69 21.68 -2.59
CA TYR A 318 -1.09 22.40 -1.38
C TYR A 318 -0.84 23.89 -1.58
N ILE A 319 -1.83 24.72 -1.25
CA ILE A 319 -1.77 26.17 -1.42
C ILE A 319 -1.92 26.86 -0.07
N ILE A 320 -1.08 27.85 0.20
CA ILE A 320 -1.17 28.77 1.34
C ILE A 320 -1.31 30.17 0.79
N ASN A 321 -2.39 30.89 1.13
CA ASN A 321 -2.69 32.23 0.65
C ASN A 321 -2.72 33.27 1.77
N GLU A 322 -2.52 32.88 3.02
CA GLU A 322 -2.66 33.78 4.17
C GLU A 322 -1.55 33.55 5.20
N ARG A 323 -1.33 34.57 6.02
CA ARG A 323 -0.29 34.56 7.10
C ARG A 323 1.10 34.20 6.58
N ILE A 324 1.41 34.68 5.38
CA ILE A 324 2.76 34.59 4.83
C ILE A 324 3.48 35.88 5.20
N SER A 325 4.62 35.77 5.85
CA SER A 325 5.48 36.91 6.16
C SER A 325 6.87 36.72 5.59
N MET A 326 7.47 37.82 5.17
CA MET A 326 8.89 37.86 4.86
C MET A 326 9.58 38.51 6.07
N PRO A 327 10.57 37.88 6.71
CA PRO A 327 11.41 38.56 7.66
C PRO A 327 12.11 39.72 6.93
N ARG A 328 12.15 40.86 7.57
CA ARG A 328 12.86 42.02 7.06
C ARG A 328 14.31 41.62 6.83
N PHE A 329 14.75 41.67 5.57
CA PHE A 329 16.13 41.51 5.07
C PHE A 329 17.06 40.55 5.86
N ASP A 330 17.96 39.85 5.18
CA ASP A 330 19.18 39.34 5.83
C ASP A 330 19.85 40.54 6.52
N GLU A 331 19.99 40.49 7.82
CA GLU A 331 20.43 41.65 8.63
C GLU A 331 21.73 42.27 8.10
N ASP A 332 22.60 41.44 7.53
CA ASP A 332 23.89 41.88 7.00
C ASP A 332 23.77 42.78 5.75
N ASP A 333 22.99 42.38 4.76
CA ASP A 333 22.82 43.13 3.50
C ASP A 333 22.01 44.42 3.70
N PHE A 334 21.07 44.46 4.64
CA PHE A 334 20.25 45.64 4.92
C PHE A 334 21.04 46.74 5.64
N TRP A 335 21.91 46.33 6.56
CA TRP A 335 22.70 47.28 7.33
C TRP A 335 23.87 47.83 6.53
N GLU A 336 24.31 47.15 5.45
CA GLU A 336 25.30 47.68 4.50
C GLU A 336 24.75 48.78 3.55
N LEU A 337 23.42 48.92 3.43
CA LEU A 337 22.82 49.95 2.62
C LEU A 337 22.94 51.33 3.31
N PRO A 338 23.19 52.42 2.56
CA PRO A 338 23.03 53.78 3.06
C PRO A 338 21.65 54.05 3.67
N GLU A 339 21.63 54.85 4.73
CA GLU A 339 20.40 55.06 5.54
C GLU A 339 19.21 55.59 4.72
N ASP A 340 19.50 56.44 3.72
CA ASP A 340 18.52 57.01 2.75
C ASP A 340 17.92 55.91 1.82
N LYS A 341 18.62 54.83 1.58
CA LYS A 341 18.15 53.70 0.74
C LYS A 341 17.44 52.62 1.51
N ARG A 342 17.66 52.50 2.82
CA ARG A 342 17.01 51.48 3.66
C ARG A 342 15.49 51.63 3.67
N GLN A 343 14.98 52.87 3.82
CA GLN A 343 13.56 53.13 3.83
C GLN A 343 12.90 52.79 2.47
N ALA A 344 13.53 53.19 1.38
CA ALA A 344 13.04 52.91 0.05
C ALA A 344 13.04 51.39 -0.28
N ALA A 345 14.04 50.67 0.19
CA ALA A 345 14.11 49.19 0.07
C ALA A 345 13.03 48.49 0.89
N ALA A 346 12.80 48.93 2.15
CA ALA A 346 11.73 48.45 2.97
C ALA A 346 10.34 48.68 2.40
N ASP A 347 10.12 49.88 1.84
CA ASP A 347 8.85 50.23 1.18
C ASP A 347 8.62 49.43 -0.08
N ALA A 348 9.65 49.16 -0.87
CA ALA A 348 9.57 48.34 -2.08
C ALA A 348 9.18 46.90 -1.75
N GLU A 349 9.71 46.32 -0.69
CA GLU A 349 9.37 44.98 -0.23
C GLU A 349 7.95 44.89 0.35
N ASN A 350 7.54 45.88 1.15
CA ASN A 350 6.19 45.96 1.71
C ASN A 350 5.12 46.08 0.63
N ASN A 351 5.45 46.71 -0.52
CA ASN A 351 4.55 46.83 -1.66
C ASN A 351 4.46 45.59 -2.56
N ASN A 352 5.35 44.65 -2.36
CA ASN A 352 5.42 43.41 -3.17
C ASN A 352 5.50 42.14 -2.27
N PRO A 353 4.46 41.88 -1.47
CA PRO A 353 4.45 40.70 -0.57
C PRO A 353 4.36 39.38 -1.34
N ILE A 354 4.67 38.29 -0.65
CA ILE A 354 4.30 36.95 -1.11
C ILE A 354 2.78 36.80 -0.93
N GLU A 355 2.08 36.55 -2.02
CA GLU A 355 0.62 36.38 -1.99
C GLU A 355 0.21 34.91 -1.88
N ARG A 356 1.06 34.01 -2.38
CA ARG A 356 0.74 32.60 -2.47
C ARG A 356 1.99 31.73 -2.39
N ILE A 357 1.88 30.63 -1.63
CA ILE A 357 2.85 29.54 -1.63
C ILE A 357 2.17 28.30 -2.18
N ILE A 358 2.83 27.61 -3.10
CA ILE A 358 2.43 26.28 -3.60
C ILE A 358 3.45 25.27 -3.09
N LEU A 359 2.96 24.21 -2.44
CA LEU A 359 3.77 23.09 -1.98
C LEU A 359 3.40 21.85 -2.81
N LYS A 360 4.37 21.29 -3.50
CA LYS A 360 4.22 20.07 -4.27
C LYS A 360 5.00 18.95 -3.60
N LYS A 361 4.32 17.84 -3.25
CA LYS A 361 4.99 16.67 -2.64
C LYS A 361 6.07 16.16 -3.59
N CYS A 362 7.30 16.01 -3.10
CA CYS A 362 8.36 15.38 -3.87
C CYS A 362 8.00 13.91 -4.12
N PRO A 363 8.20 13.38 -5.34
CA PRO A 363 8.03 11.95 -5.57
C PRO A 363 8.99 11.19 -4.65
N GLU A 364 8.47 10.25 -3.89
CA GLU A 364 9.31 9.29 -3.19
C GLU A 364 10.10 8.53 -4.25
N TYR A 365 11.42 8.59 -4.16
CA TYR A 365 12.29 7.72 -4.93
C TYR A 365 12.14 6.30 -4.34
N GLY A 366 11.08 5.60 -4.76
CA GLY A 366 11.06 4.15 -4.73
C GLY A 366 12.18 3.62 -5.63
N PRO A 367 12.66 2.39 -5.40
CA PRO A 367 13.71 1.81 -6.24
C PRO A 367 13.30 1.94 -7.70
N ALA A 368 14.23 2.40 -8.53
CA ALA A 368 14.03 2.80 -9.92
C ALA A 368 12.98 1.92 -10.62
N ARG A 369 11.85 2.51 -11.01
CA ARG A 369 10.92 1.85 -11.92
C ARG A 369 11.71 1.64 -13.20
N TYR A 370 12.02 0.41 -13.52
CA TYR A 370 12.47 0.05 -14.85
C TYR A 370 11.32 0.39 -15.79
N ALA A 371 11.44 1.53 -16.46
CA ALA A 371 10.64 1.83 -17.64
C ALA A 371 11.04 0.81 -18.71
N VAL A 372 10.11 -0.04 -19.11
CA VAL A 372 10.16 -0.82 -20.33
C VAL A 372 9.46 -0.02 -21.41
#